data_e80ee5acb95e443804af6bddfa260fc8
#
_entry.id   e80ee5acb95e443804af6bddfa260fc8
#
_cell.length_a   1.000
_cell.length_b   1.000
_cell.length_c   1.000
_cell.angle_alpha   90.00
_cell.angle_beta   90.00
_cell.angle_gamma   90.00
#
_symmetry.space_group_name_H-M   'P 1'
#
loop_
_entity.id
_entity.type
_entity.pdbx_description
1 polymer ?
#
loop_
_entity_poly.entity_id
_entity_poly.type
_entity_poly.pdbx_seq_one_letter_code
_entity_poly.pdbx_strand_id
1 'polypeptide(L)'
;MKTKLLIVTLILLSSFIRGQEVIMLTKSEVVSKVKENSNTLKISQQDVLAAKGDFQQTNAVFLPNITVSHTGFSTTNPLMAFGSKLNQEILTQNDFNPSLLNNPTKTQNFATKLEIQQPLINLDGFYKRKAAKSKMNAVSLKTERIQDYLLFEVEKSYMQLQLAYTAVEVLEKALEAANANKKIADNNFKQGLLQRTDVLNVEVRVTEVKNQLQTAKSNVQNASNYISFLMNDENYVVYKPTESLTVLSFKVGKKIISENRPDIKAMQLASNGYEALNKADKMAFLPRLNAFGSYEIYDSKVFQGNANGYLIGAQISWDLFQGSKRFGKAQKSKAEFEKSKLAY
;
A
#
# COMPACT_ATOMS: atom_id res chain seq x y z
N MET A 1 -5.97 -34.98 49.37
CA MET A 1 -5.93 -33.71 48.63
C MET A 1 -5.32 -33.84 47.21
N LYS A 2 -4.25 -34.64 47.01
CA LYS A 2 -3.59 -34.80 45.68
C LYS A 2 -4.50 -35.42 44.59
N THR A 3 -5.35 -36.36 44.91
CA THR A 3 -6.30 -36.99 43.97
C THR A 3 -7.44 -36.04 43.51
N LYS A 4 -7.94 -35.17 44.40
CA LYS A 4 -8.95 -34.17 44.03
C LYS A 4 -8.39 -33.05 43.12
N LEU A 5 -7.12 -32.68 43.31
CA LEU A 5 -6.43 -31.71 42.45
C LEU A 5 -6.20 -32.28 41.05
N LEU A 6 -5.87 -33.56 40.92
CA LEU A 6 -5.63 -34.24 39.64
C LEU A 6 -6.93 -34.38 38.80
N ILE A 7 -8.08 -34.61 39.48
CA ILE A 7 -9.39 -34.65 38.80
C ILE A 7 -9.81 -33.26 38.31
N VAL A 8 -9.57 -32.20 39.09
CA VAL A 8 -9.86 -30.82 38.66
C VAL A 8 -8.99 -30.38 37.49
N THR A 9 -7.70 -30.79 37.48
CA THR A 9 -6.81 -30.51 36.33
C THR A 9 -7.22 -31.29 35.09
N LEU A 10 -7.70 -32.52 35.22
CA LEU A 10 -8.19 -33.30 34.08
C LEU A 10 -9.50 -32.75 33.48
N ILE A 11 -10.39 -32.24 34.34
CA ILE A 11 -11.64 -31.59 33.91
C ILE A 11 -11.36 -30.23 33.22
N LEU A 12 -10.34 -29.47 33.67
CA LEU A 12 -9.90 -28.22 33.01
C LEU A 12 -9.23 -28.47 31.66
N LEU A 13 -8.55 -29.60 31.44
CA LEU A 13 -7.97 -29.95 30.14
C LEU A 13 -9.03 -30.43 29.13
N SER A 14 -10.16 -30.96 29.55
CA SER A 14 -11.22 -31.42 28.64
C SER A 14 -12.02 -30.28 27.99
N SER A 15 -11.96 -29.06 28.52
CA SER A 15 -12.66 -27.89 27.99
C SER A 15 -12.01 -27.28 26.74
N PHE A 16 -10.84 -27.75 26.29
CA PHE A 16 -10.13 -27.27 25.13
C PHE A 16 -10.31 -28.10 23.85
N ILE A 17 -11.08 -29.21 23.90
CA ILE A 17 -11.41 -29.97 22.70
C ILE A 17 -12.58 -29.24 22.00
N ARG A 18 -12.30 -28.13 21.31
CA ARG A 18 -13.24 -27.59 20.32
C ARG A 18 -13.14 -28.49 19.08
N GLY A 19 -14.19 -29.28 18.85
CA GLY A 19 -14.36 -29.93 17.55
C GLY A 19 -14.33 -28.87 16.44
N GLN A 20 -13.77 -29.21 15.31
CA GLN A 20 -13.76 -28.31 14.15
C GLN A 20 -15.21 -27.99 13.77
N GLU A 21 -15.59 -26.72 13.93
CA GLU A 21 -16.94 -26.25 13.57
C GLU A 21 -17.05 -26.18 12.04
N VAL A 22 -18.12 -26.75 11.49
CA VAL A 22 -18.41 -26.70 10.06
C VAL A 22 -19.42 -25.59 9.83
N ILE A 23 -19.03 -24.55 9.09
CA ILE A 23 -19.88 -23.42 8.77
C ILE A 23 -20.31 -23.51 7.31
N MET A 24 -21.63 -23.43 7.06
CA MET A 24 -22.16 -23.32 5.71
C MET A 24 -21.88 -21.92 5.16
N LEU A 25 -21.43 -21.86 3.90
CA LEU A 25 -20.99 -20.61 3.29
C LEU A 25 -21.46 -20.53 1.84
N THR A 26 -22.08 -19.41 1.46
CA THR A 26 -22.44 -19.10 0.08
C THR A 26 -21.32 -18.33 -0.62
N LYS A 27 -21.25 -18.39 -1.96
CA LYS A 27 -20.31 -17.60 -2.75
C LYS A 27 -20.48 -16.10 -2.51
N SER A 28 -21.72 -15.62 -2.40
CA SER A 28 -22.03 -14.20 -2.16
C SER A 28 -21.52 -13.70 -0.81
N GLU A 29 -21.59 -14.52 0.23
CA GLU A 29 -21.05 -14.17 1.54
C GLU A 29 -19.53 -14.08 1.51
N VAL A 30 -18.83 -15.00 0.81
CA VAL A 30 -17.39 -14.92 0.62
C VAL A 30 -17.00 -13.62 -0.07
N VAL A 31 -17.68 -13.29 -1.18
CA VAL A 31 -17.46 -12.03 -1.92
C VAL A 31 -17.65 -10.81 -1.03
N SER A 32 -18.72 -10.77 -0.23
CA SER A 32 -18.98 -9.65 0.68
C SER A 32 -17.88 -9.51 1.73
N LYS A 33 -17.54 -10.61 2.41
CA LYS A 33 -16.47 -10.62 3.45
C LYS A 33 -15.11 -10.24 2.87
N VAL A 34 -14.77 -10.70 1.67
CA VAL A 34 -13.49 -10.34 1.02
C VAL A 34 -13.45 -8.87 0.66
N LYS A 35 -14.54 -8.28 0.13
CA LYS A 35 -14.61 -6.84 -0.15
C LYS A 35 -14.45 -5.99 1.10
N GLU A 36 -14.95 -6.44 2.22
CA GLU A 36 -14.93 -5.72 3.49
C GLU A 36 -13.61 -5.91 4.26
N ASN A 37 -13.11 -7.15 4.32
CA ASN A 37 -12.06 -7.52 5.26
C ASN A 37 -10.69 -7.76 4.62
N SER A 38 -10.60 -7.99 3.30
CA SER A 38 -9.33 -8.35 2.64
C SER A 38 -8.24 -7.31 2.90
N ASN A 39 -7.14 -7.75 3.52
CA ASN A 39 -5.97 -6.90 3.75
C ASN A 39 -5.34 -6.42 2.44
N THR A 40 -5.36 -7.25 1.39
CA THR A 40 -4.84 -6.87 0.06
C THR A 40 -5.60 -5.66 -0.51
N LEU A 41 -6.93 -5.64 -0.37
CA LEU A 41 -7.74 -4.51 -0.82
C LEU A 41 -7.51 -3.29 0.07
N LYS A 42 -7.48 -3.45 1.39
CA LYS A 42 -7.20 -2.37 2.34
C LYS A 42 -5.83 -1.73 2.08
N ILE A 43 -4.78 -2.52 1.84
CA ILE A 43 -3.45 -2.02 1.48
C ILE A 43 -3.50 -1.20 0.19
N SER A 44 -4.15 -1.72 -0.86
CA SER A 44 -4.24 -0.99 -2.13
C SER A 44 -5.04 0.32 -2.03
N GLN A 45 -6.02 0.40 -1.14
CA GLN A 45 -6.73 1.65 -0.82
C GLN A 45 -5.81 2.66 -0.11
N GLN A 46 -4.92 2.20 0.78
CA GLN A 46 -3.91 3.08 1.40
C GLN A 46 -2.91 3.60 0.35
N ASP A 47 -2.54 2.78 -0.64
CA ASP A 47 -1.70 3.24 -1.75
C ASP A 47 -2.35 4.38 -2.55
N VAL A 48 -3.68 4.33 -2.74
CA VAL A 48 -4.44 5.44 -3.37
C VAL A 48 -4.37 6.69 -2.51
N LEU A 49 -4.56 6.57 -1.19
CA LEU A 49 -4.47 7.70 -0.26
C LEU A 49 -3.06 8.30 -0.24
N ALA A 50 -2.02 7.47 -0.25
CA ALA A 50 -0.63 7.91 -0.35
C ALA A 50 -0.38 8.67 -1.66
N ALA A 51 -0.82 8.12 -2.80
CA ALA A 51 -0.69 8.78 -4.10
C ALA A 51 -1.49 10.10 -4.18
N LYS A 52 -2.64 10.18 -3.48
CA LYS A 52 -3.40 11.43 -3.33
C LYS A 52 -2.64 12.44 -2.49
N GLY A 53 -1.98 12.02 -1.41
CA GLY A 53 -1.09 12.85 -0.61
C GLY A 53 0.08 13.39 -1.43
N ASP A 54 0.75 12.54 -2.23
CA ASP A 54 1.81 12.93 -3.17
C ASP A 54 1.31 14.02 -4.14
N PHE A 55 0.10 13.85 -4.69
CA PHE A 55 -0.50 14.84 -5.57
C PHE A 55 -0.81 16.15 -4.84
N GLN A 56 -1.33 16.10 -3.60
CA GLN A 56 -1.61 17.29 -2.79
C GLN A 56 -0.35 18.09 -2.47
N GLN A 57 0.79 17.42 -2.18
CA GLN A 57 2.07 18.09 -1.96
C GLN A 57 2.50 18.94 -3.14
N THR A 58 2.12 18.57 -4.35
CA THR A 58 2.43 19.38 -5.55
C THR A 58 1.67 20.70 -5.62
N ASN A 59 0.70 20.97 -4.72
CA ASN A 59 0.03 22.26 -4.62
C ASN A 59 1.01 23.40 -4.27
N ALA A 60 2.14 23.06 -3.64
CA ALA A 60 3.23 24.01 -3.37
C ALA A 60 3.79 24.72 -4.64
N VAL A 61 3.46 24.20 -5.84
CA VAL A 61 3.78 24.89 -7.12
C VAL A 61 2.99 26.18 -7.30
N PHE A 62 1.80 26.28 -6.69
CA PHE A 62 0.87 27.41 -6.86
C PHE A 62 0.55 28.12 -5.55
N LEU A 63 0.78 27.49 -4.43
CA LEU A 63 0.44 28.03 -3.12
C LEU A 63 1.66 28.69 -2.49
N PRO A 64 1.44 29.75 -1.67
CA PRO A 64 2.52 30.37 -0.91
C PRO A 64 3.07 29.43 0.16
N ASN A 65 4.36 29.53 0.37
CA ASN A 65 5.02 29.02 1.57
C ASN A 65 5.06 30.15 2.61
N ILE A 66 4.50 29.94 3.78
CA ILE A 66 4.45 30.90 4.88
C ILE A 66 5.25 30.31 6.04
N THR A 67 6.29 31.05 6.46
CA THR A 67 7.18 30.64 7.54
C THR A 67 7.25 31.71 8.60
N VAL A 68 7.09 31.34 9.86
CA VAL A 68 7.37 32.20 11.02
C VAL A 68 8.64 31.68 11.68
N SER A 69 9.57 32.58 11.93
CA SER A 69 10.81 32.26 12.66
C SER A 69 11.06 33.30 13.76
N HIS A 70 11.66 32.86 14.85
CA HIS A 70 12.17 33.73 15.90
C HIS A 70 13.63 33.39 16.13
N THR A 71 14.51 34.39 15.97
CA THR A 71 15.95 34.23 16.08
C THR A 71 16.48 35.16 17.16
N GLY A 72 17.18 34.61 18.14
CA GLY A 72 17.90 35.37 19.15
C GLY A 72 19.40 35.17 18.98
N PHE A 73 20.18 36.24 18.97
CA PHE A 73 21.63 36.16 19.01
C PHE A 73 22.27 37.28 19.85
N SER A 74 23.51 37.08 20.21
CA SER A 74 24.33 38.08 20.89
C SER A 74 25.66 38.17 20.16
N THR A 75 26.13 39.41 19.91
CA THR A 75 27.30 39.63 19.09
C THR A 75 28.12 40.78 19.59
N THR A 76 29.45 40.71 19.35
CA THR A 76 30.42 41.81 19.40
C THR A 76 30.99 42.13 18.02
N ASN A 77 30.43 41.52 16.94
CA ASN A 77 30.81 41.87 15.58
C ASN A 77 30.33 43.31 15.30
N PRO A 78 31.20 44.21 14.88
CA PRO A 78 30.88 45.65 14.74
C PRO A 78 29.69 45.93 13.83
N LEU A 79 29.67 45.33 12.62
CA LEU A 79 28.58 45.53 11.67
C LEU A 79 27.25 44.95 12.15
N MET A 80 27.27 43.73 12.75
CA MET A 80 26.08 43.12 13.25
C MET A 80 25.53 43.84 14.50
N ALA A 81 26.40 44.30 15.39
CA ALA A 81 26.01 45.06 16.59
C ALA A 81 25.37 46.40 16.24
N PHE A 82 25.99 47.15 15.34
CA PHE A 82 25.44 48.43 14.83
C PHE A 82 24.09 48.20 14.07
N GLY A 83 24.07 47.26 13.12
CA GLY A 83 22.85 46.95 12.36
C GLY A 83 21.70 46.44 13.25
N SER A 84 21.99 45.67 14.32
CA SER A 84 20.98 45.25 15.28
C SER A 84 20.38 46.41 16.04
N LYS A 85 21.20 47.35 16.52
CA LYS A 85 20.72 48.57 17.19
C LYS A 85 19.90 49.47 16.27
N LEU A 86 20.31 49.58 14.98
CA LEU A 86 19.58 50.34 13.97
C LEU A 86 18.19 49.72 13.71
N ASN A 87 18.16 48.40 13.51
CA ASN A 87 16.88 47.67 13.28
C ASN A 87 15.95 47.74 14.48
N GLN A 88 16.49 47.78 15.72
CA GLN A 88 15.75 47.94 16.97
C GLN A 88 15.33 49.39 17.26
N GLU A 89 15.71 50.36 16.44
CA GLU A 89 15.45 51.82 16.57
C GLU A 89 16.00 52.38 17.94
N ILE A 90 17.11 51.81 18.44
CA ILE A 90 17.74 52.20 19.72
C ILE A 90 19.08 52.90 19.55
N LEU A 91 19.45 53.29 18.32
CA LEU A 91 20.68 54.04 18.08
C LEU A 91 20.64 55.43 18.75
N THR A 92 21.78 55.77 19.35
CA THR A 92 22.02 57.09 19.94
C THR A 92 23.22 57.75 19.19
N GLN A 93 23.39 59.07 19.41
CA GLN A 93 24.50 59.79 18.82
C GLN A 93 25.86 59.20 19.25
N ASN A 94 25.95 58.66 20.42
CA ASN A 94 27.18 58.02 20.93
C ASN A 94 27.56 56.74 20.18
N ASP A 95 26.61 56.04 19.57
CA ASP A 95 26.86 54.83 18.79
C ASP A 95 27.60 55.11 17.47
N PHE A 96 27.73 56.34 17.06
CA PHE A 96 28.52 56.79 15.91
C PHE A 96 30.01 57.10 16.26
N ASN A 97 30.42 56.96 17.54
CA ASN A 97 31.80 57.10 17.91
C ASN A 97 32.67 56.00 17.29
N PRO A 98 33.76 56.31 16.53
CA PRO A 98 34.56 55.30 15.85
C PRO A 98 35.17 54.24 16.80
N SER A 99 35.54 54.62 18.03
CA SER A 99 36.08 53.66 19.00
C SER A 99 35.03 52.63 19.45
N LEU A 100 33.77 53.04 19.59
CA LEU A 100 32.66 52.14 19.94
C LEU A 100 32.17 51.31 18.75
N LEU A 101 32.21 51.91 17.55
CA LEU A 101 31.88 51.20 16.32
C LEU A 101 32.84 50.07 16.04
N ASN A 102 34.14 50.30 16.23
CA ASN A 102 35.20 49.27 16.00
C ASN A 102 35.27 48.22 17.14
N ASN A 103 34.87 48.54 18.34
CA ASN A 103 34.88 47.66 19.49
C ASN A 103 33.54 47.73 20.29
N PRO A 104 32.43 47.27 19.71
CA PRO A 104 31.11 47.35 20.33
C PRO A 104 31.00 46.47 21.56
N THR A 105 30.23 46.93 22.51
CA THR A 105 29.78 46.09 23.63
C THR A 105 28.84 44.97 23.15
N LYS A 106 28.69 43.92 23.97
CA LYS A 106 27.80 42.81 23.68
C LYS A 106 26.38 43.32 23.40
N THR A 107 25.99 43.17 22.14
CA THR A 107 24.64 43.58 21.66
C THR A 107 23.78 42.34 21.48
N GLN A 108 22.56 42.35 22.01
CA GLN A 108 21.54 41.29 21.84
C GLN A 108 20.54 41.74 20.79
N ASN A 109 20.10 40.79 19.99
CA ASN A 109 19.02 41.00 19.02
C ASN A 109 18.08 39.78 19.00
N PHE A 110 16.81 40.07 19.09
CA PHE A 110 15.74 39.10 18.92
C PHE A 110 14.89 39.56 17.75
N ALA A 111 14.75 38.69 16.74
CA ALA A 111 13.99 39.00 15.54
C ALA A 111 12.90 37.97 15.31
N THR A 112 11.66 38.41 15.24
CA THR A 112 10.52 37.60 14.80
C THR A 112 10.22 37.95 13.36
N LYS A 113 10.35 36.97 12.44
CA LYS A 113 10.17 37.13 11.01
C LYS A 113 8.99 36.29 10.52
N LEU A 114 8.02 36.94 9.88
CA LEU A 114 7.03 36.30 9.02
C LEU A 114 7.52 36.41 7.59
N GLU A 115 7.71 35.27 6.92
CA GLU A 115 8.16 35.23 5.51
C GLU A 115 7.14 34.51 4.65
N ILE A 116 6.84 35.08 3.50
CA ILE A 116 5.93 34.54 2.49
C ILE A 116 6.69 34.41 1.19
N GLN A 117 6.71 33.22 0.61
CA GLN A 117 7.28 32.96 -0.71
C GLN A 117 6.20 32.38 -1.62
N GLN A 118 5.94 33.03 -2.76
CA GLN A 118 4.93 32.65 -3.74
C GLN A 118 5.59 32.33 -5.07
N PRO A 119 5.56 31.06 -5.54
CA PRO A 119 5.93 30.75 -6.91
C PRO A 119 4.97 31.44 -7.89
N LEU A 120 5.51 32.18 -8.86
CA LEU A 120 4.73 32.84 -9.94
C LEU A 120 4.88 32.07 -11.25
N ILE A 121 6.11 31.68 -11.61
CA ILE A 121 6.43 30.87 -12.79
C ILE A 121 7.32 29.70 -12.37
N ASN A 122 6.75 28.51 -12.45
CA ASN A 122 7.43 27.25 -12.10
C ASN A 122 6.97 26.15 -13.06
N LEU A 123 7.50 26.17 -14.29
CA LEU A 123 7.06 25.25 -15.36
C LEU A 123 7.40 23.80 -15.08
N ASP A 124 8.57 23.51 -14.52
CA ASP A 124 8.92 22.14 -14.15
C ASP A 124 8.02 21.62 -13.04
N GLY A 125 7.66 22.43 -12.06
CA GLY A 125 6.69 22.11 -11.02
C GLY A 125 5.31 21.80 -11.59
N PHE A 126 4.83 22.57 -12.56
CA PHE A 126 3.55 22.31 -13.23
C PHE A 126 3.50 20.91 -13.87
N TYR A 127 4.56 20.52 -14.61
CA TYR A 127 4.62 19.18 -15.22
C TYR A 127 4.81 18.07 -14.18
N LYS A 128 5.54 18.32 -13.08
CA LYS A 128 5.61 17.37 -11.95
C LYS A 128 4.23 17.12 -11.33
N ARG A 129 3.43 18.18 -11.18
CA ARG A 129 2.05 18.06 -10.72
C ARG A 129 1.20 17.23 -11.69
N LYS A 130 1.34 17.44 -13.00
CA LYS A 130 0.65 16.64 -14.02
C LYS A 130 1.05 15.16 -13.91
N ALA A 131 2.32 14.88 -13.70
CA ALA A 131 2.83 13.52 -13.48
C ALA A 131 2.24 12.89 -12.21
N ALA A 132 2.22 13.62 -11.09
CA ALA A 132 1.65 13.13 -9.83
C ALA A 132 0.15 12.85 -9.96
N LYS A 133 -0.61 13.68 -10.70
CA LYS A 133 -2.03 13.41 -11.01
C LYS A 133 -2.21 12.11 -11.81
N SER A 134 -1.38 11.92 -12.84
CA SER A 134 -1.43 10.70 -13.66
C SER A 134 -1.08 9.47 -12.83
N LYS A 135 -0.06 9.54 -11.95
CA LYS A 135 0.31 8.48 -11.00
C LYS A 135 -0.86 8.15 -10.07
N MET A 136 -1.49 9.15 -9.46
CA MET A 136 -2.63 8.96 -8.56
C MET A 136 -3.78 8.21 -9.26
N ASN A 137 -4.14 8.63 -10.48
CA ASN A 137 -5.19 7.97 -11.25
C ASN A 137 -4.79 6.55 -11.69
N ALA A 138 -3.52 6.31 -12.03
CA ALA A 138 -3.02 4.96 -12.34
C ALA A 138 -3.10 4.02 -11.14
N VAL A 139 -2.74 4.49 -9.94
CA VAL A 139 -2.84 3.72 -8.68
C VAL A 139 -4.31 3.40 -8.35
N SER A 140 -5.24 4.34 -8.57
CA SER A 140 -6.67 4.10 -8.39
C SER A 140 -7.19 2.97 -9.29
N LEU A 141 -6.84 2.98 -10.58
CA LEU A 141 -7.22 1.92 -11.52
C LEU A 141 -6.54 0.58 -11.20
N LYS A 142 -5.29 0.62 -10.68
CA LYS A 142 -4.62 -0.59 -10.20
C LYS A 142 -5.38 -1.20 -9.01
N THR A 143 -5.91 -0.39 -8.10
CA THR A 143 -6.74 -0.85 -6.99
C THR A 143 -8.05 -1.48 -7.48
N GLU A 144 -8.69 -0.90 -8.49
CA GLU A 144 -9.87 -1.49 -9.14
C GLU A 144 -9.52 -2.86 -9.74
N ARG A 145 -8.37 -2.98 -10.42
CA ARG A 145 -7.90 -4.27 -10.96
C ARG A 145 -7.59 -5.30 -9.88
N ILE A 146 -7.04 -4.88 -8.73
CA ILE A 146 -6.81 -5.77 -7.58
C ILE A 146 -8.15 -6.30 -7.06
N GLN A 147 -9.19 -5.46 -6.98
CA GLN A 147 -10.52 -5.90 -6.59
C GLN A 147 -11.09 -6.94 -7.57
N ASP A 148 -10.99 -6.71 -8.88
CA ASP A 148 -11.43 -7.67 -9.90
C ASP A 148 -10.69 -9.01 -9.78
N TYR A 149 -9.37 -8.96 -9.55
CA TYR A 149 -8.55 -10.15 -9.35
C TYR A 149 -8.96 -10.93 -8.10
N LEU A 150 -9.20 -10.23 -6.99
CA LEU A 150 -9.68 -10.87 -5.76
C LEU A 150 -11.04 -11.56 -5.96
N LEU A 151 -11.95 -10.93 -6.69
CA LEU A 151 -13.24 -11.55 -7.01
C LEU A 151 -13.07 -12.82 -7.85
N PHE A 152 -12.17 -12.81 -8.82
CA PHE A 152 -11.82 -13.99 -9.59
C PHE A 152 -11.21 -15.11 -8.71
N GLU A 153 -10.29 -14.76 -7.81
CA GLU A 153 -9.70 -15.75 -6.88
C GLU A 153 -10.73 -16.32 -5.92
N VAL A 154 -11.70 -15.51 -5.45
CA VAL A 154 -12.82 -15.99 -4.65
C VAL A 154 -13.65 -17.02 -5.42
N GLU A 155 -14.01 -16.70 -6.66
CA GLU A 155 -14.82 -17.60 -7.49
C GLU A 155 -14.10 -18.93 -7.74
N LYS A 156 -12.83 -18.87 -8.12
CA LYS A 156 -11.97 -20.03 -8.33
C LYS A 156 -11.84 -20.89 -7.06
N SER A 157 -11.58 -20.26 -5.92
CA SER A 157 -11.38 -20.96 -4.64
C SER A 157 -12.66 -21.59 -4.13
N TYR A 158 -13.80 -20.94 -4.34
CA TYR A 158 -15.09 -21.51 -3.98
C TYR A 158 -15.43 -22.73 -4.82
N MET A 159 -15.16 -22.68 -6.14
CA MET A 159 -15.31 -23.85 -7.02
C MET A 159 -14.37 -25.00 -6.61
N GLN A 160 -13.13 -24.68 -6.21
CA GLN A 160 -12.19 -25.70 -5.70
C GLN A 160 -12.69 -26.36 -4.41
N LEU A 161 -13.32 -25.60 -3.51
CA LEU A 161 -13.95 -26.14 -2.32
C LEU A 161 -15.13 -27.07 -2.68
N GLN A 162 -15.99 -26.67 -3.61
CA GLN A 162 -17.08 -27.50 -4.10
C GLN A 162 -16.55 -28.81 -4.71
N LEU A 163 -15.50 -28.75 -5.53
CA LEU A 163 -14.87 -29.92 -6.14
C LEU A 163 -14.29 -30.87 -5.07
N ALA A 164 -13.63 -30.31 -4.05
CA ALA A 164 -13.06 -31.09 -2.96
C ALA A 164 -14.14 -31.86 -2.18
N TYR A 165 -15.29 -31.25 -1.89
CA TYR A 165 -16.42 -31.92 -1.26
C TYR A 165 -17.03 -33.02 -2.13
N THR A 166 -17.18 -32.76 -3.42
CA THR A 166 -17.68 -33.76 -4.39
C THR A 166 -16.74 -34.96 -4.47
N ALA A 167 -15.40 -34.73 -4.44
CA ALA A 167 -14.41 -35.79 -4.43
C ALA A 167 -14.51 -36.66 -3.15
N VAL A 168 -14.73 -36.05 -2.00
CA VAL A 168 -14.95 -36.80 -0.74
C VAL A 168 -16.20 -37.67 -0.87
N GLU A 169 -17.33 -37.15 -1.33
CA GLU A 169 -18.58 -37.92 -1.49
C GLU A 169 -18.39 -39.14 -2.41
N VAL A 170 -17.73 -38.95 -3.57
CA VAL A 170 -17.46 -40.01 -4.53
C VAL A 170 -16.55 -41.08 -3.92
N LEU A 171 -15.50 -40.67 -3.20
CA LEU A 171 -14.56 -41.60 -2.57
C LEU A 171 -15.15 -42.35 -1.34
N GLU A 172 -16.11 -41.73 -0.63
CA GLU A 172 -16.86 -42.43 0.42
C GLU A 172 -17.73 -43.55 -0.17
N LYS A 173 -18.43 -43.32 -1.27
CA LYS A 173 -19.17 -44.33 -2.03
C LYS A 173 -18.25 -45.44 -2.59
N ALA A 174 -17.06 -45.02 -3.14
CA ALA A 174 -16.09 -45.98 -3.63
C ALA A 174 -15.50 -46.86 -2.51
N LEU A 175 -15.28 -46.29 -1.34
CA LEU A 175 -14.82 -47.05 -0.16
C LEU A 175 -15.89 -48.04 0.34
N GLU A 176 -17.16 -47.68 0.33
CA GLU A 176 -18.28 -48.56 0.66
C GLU A 176 -18.31 -49.76 -0.30
N ALA A 177 -18.22 -49.50 -1.63
CA ALA A 177 -18.17 -50.55 -2.65
C ALA A 177 -16.93 -51.48 -2.48
N ALA A 178 -15.76 -50.89 -2.24
CA ALA A 178 -14.53 -51.66 -2.02
C ALA A 178 -14.63 -52.58 -0.77
N ASN A 179 -15.21 -52.06 0.32
CA ASN A 179 -15.44 -52.87 1.55
C ASN A 179 -16.46 -53.99 1.32
N ALA A 180 -17.52 -53.75 0.54
CA ALA A 180 -18.49 -54.79 0.18
C ALA A 180 -17.81 -55.92 -0.63
N ASN A 181 -16.97 -55.53 -1.63
CA ASN A 181 -16.20 -56.51 -2.41
C ASN A 181 -15.20 -57.30 -1.53
N LYS A 182 -14.56 -56.63 -0.58
CA LYS A 182 -13.68 -57.33 0.41
C LYS A 182 -14.44 -58.36 1.20
N LYS A 183 -15.64 -58.06 1.70
CA LYS A 183 -16.49 -58.97 2.44
C LYS A 183 -16.86 -60.21 1.61
N ILE A 184 -17.15 -60.05 0.32
CA ILE A 184 -17.43 -61.17 -0.61
C ILE A 184 -16.16 -62.00 -0.79
N ALA A 185 -14.98 -61.40 -1.02
CA ALA A 185 -13.72 -62.12 -1.18
C ALA A 185 -13.34 -62.92 0.09
N ASP A 186 -13.49 -62.30 1.27
CA ASP A 186 -13.26 -62.97 2.57
C ASP A 186 -14.17 -64.20 2.76
N ASN A 187 -15.45 -64.10 2.38
CA ASN A 187 -16.41 -65.21 2.48
C ASN A 187 -16.06 -66.36 1.51
N ASN A 188 -15.74 -66.05 0.28
CA ASN A 188 -15.34 -67.02 -0.75
C ASN A 188 -14.00 -67.72 -0.38
N PHE A 189 -13.07 -67.00 0.21
CA PHE A 189 -11.83 -67.56 0.73
C PHE A 189 -12.09 -68.57 1.87
N LYS A 190 -12.98 -68.25 2.83
CA LYS A 190 -13.40 -69.15 3.89
C LYS A 190 -14.03 -70.46 3.39
N GLN A 191 -14.70 -70.38 2.21
CA GLN A 191 -15.31 -71.54 1.53
C GLN A 191 -14.31 -72.28 0.61
N GLY A 192 -13.04 -71.85 0.53
CA GLY A 192 -12.04 -72.45 -0.32
C GLY A 192 -12.14 -72.12 -1.79
N LEU A 193 -12.98 -71.12 -2.19
CA LEU A 193 -13.25 -70.72 -3.57
C LEU A 193 -12.25 -69.69 -4.09
N LEU A 194 -11.47 -69.02 -3.24
CA LEU A 194 -10.44 -68.05 -3.60
C LEU A 194 -9.11 -68.37 -2.92
N GLN A 195 -8.02 -67.90 -3.51
CA GLN A 195 -6.68 -67.96 -2.92
C GLN A 195 -6.43 -66.80 -1.99
N ARG A 196 -5.46 -66.92 -1.08
CA ARG A 196 -5.04 -65.82 -0.18
C ARG A 196 -4.56 -64.58 -0.90
N THR A 197 -3.91 -64.75 -2.06
CA THR A 197 -3.44 -63.67 -2.94
C THR A 197 -4.58 -62.84 -3.48
N ASP A 198 -5.75 -63.43 -3.77
CA ASP A 198 -6.94 -62.71 -4.26
C ASP A 198 -7.52 -61.80 -3.19
N VAL A 199 -7.59 -62.29 -1.95
CA VAL A 199 -8.03 -61.49 -0.79
C VAL A 199 -7.07 -60.32 -0.54
N LEU A 200 -5.74 -60.57 -0.59
CA LEU A 200 -4.75 -59.50 -0.43
C LEU A 200 -4.86 -58.41 -1.50
N ASN A 201 -5.12 -58.78 -2.74
CA ASN A 201 -5.34 -57.80 -3.83
C ASN A 201 -6.55 -56.87 -3.55
N VAL A 202 -7.63 -57.44 -3.01
CA VAL A 202 -8.80 -56.64 -2.63
C VAL A 202 -8.51 -55.77 -1.39
N GLU A 203 -7.71 -56.25 -0.43
CA GLU A 203 -7.26 -55.45 0.72
C GLU A 203 -6.40 -54.27 0.31
N VAL A 204 -5.49 -54.45 -0.66
CA VAL A 204 -4.70 -53.35 -1.27
C VAL A 204 -5.64 -52.30 -1.85
N ARG A 205 -6.67 -52.72 -2.62
CA ARG A 205 -7.63 -51.79 -3.23
C ARG A 205 -8.41 -50.99 -2.19
N VAL A 206 -8.87 -51.62 -1.10
CA VAL A 206 -9.52 -50.93 0.01
C VAL A 206 -8.60 -49.87 0.62
N THR A 207 -7.33 -50.26 0.84
CA THR A 207 -6.32 -49.34 1.40
C THR A 207 -6.03 -48.13 0.48
N GLU A 208 -5.93 -48.38 -0.83
CA GLU A 208 -5.76 -47.31 -1.83
C GLU A 208 -6.92 -46.31 -1.79
N VAL A 209 -8.17 -46.78 -1.83
CA VAL A 209 -9.35 -45.89 -1.79
C VAL A 209 -9.41 -45.15 -0.45
N LYS A 210 -9.07 -45.79 0.66
CA LYS A 210 -8.98 -45.15 1.98
C LYS A 210 -7.94 -44.03 2.00
N ASN A 211 -6.78 -44.25 1.42
CA ASN A 211 -5.73 -43.23 1.31
C ASN A 211 -6.17 -42.05 0.41
N GLN A 212 -6.84 -42.35 -0.72
CA GLN A 212 -7.41 -41.33 -1.60
C GLN A 212 -8.47 -40.48 -0.88
N LEU A 213 -9.34 -41.11 -0.10
CA LEU A 213 -10.34 -40.42 0.72
C LEU A 213 -9.69 -39.51 1.77
N GLN A 214 -8.62 -39.98 2.43
CA GLN A 214 -7.90 -39.13 3.39
C GLN A 214 -7.28 -37.91 2.71
N THR A 215 -6.70 -38.09 1.52
CA THR A 215 -6.17 -36.98 0.72
C THR A 215 -7.27 -35.99 0.32
N ALA A 216 -8.43 -36.50 -0.12
CA ALA A 216 -9.58 -35.64 -0.46
C ALA A 216 -10.07 -34.83 0.75
N LYS A 217 -10.15 -35.44 1.95
CA LYS A 217 -10.48 -34.72 3.19
C LYS A 217 -9.47 -33.64 3.55
N SER A 218 -8.17 -33.89 3.33
CA SER A 218 -7.13 -32.88 3.50
C SER A 218 -7.28 -31.73 2.48
N ASN A 219 -7.68 -32.03 1.25
CA ASN A 219 -7.93 -30.99 0.23
C ASN A 219 -9.12 -30.10 0.58
N VAL A 220 -10.18 -30.65 1.23
CA VAL A 220 -11.28 -29.82 1.77
C VAL A 220 -10.74 -28.83 2.80
N GLN A 221 -9.91 -29.31 3.73
CA GLN A 221 -9.31 -28.44 4.75
C GLN A 221 -8.45 -27.34 4.11
N ASN A 222 -7.62 -27.70 3.15
CA ASN A 222 -6.75 -26.72 2.46
C ASN A 222 -7.57 -25.67 1.69
N ALA A 223 -8.61 -26.09 0.97
CA ALA A 223 -9.49 -25.17 0.25
C ALA A 223 -10.26 -24.23 1.20
N SER A 224 -10.74 -24.78 2.32
CA SER A 224 -11.40 -24.02 3.39
C SER A 224 -10.43 -22.98 4.00
N ASN A 225 -9.21 -23.37 4.34
CA ASN A 225 -8.20 -22.47 4.89
C ASN A 225 -7.85 -21.34 3.92
N TYR A 226 -7.81 -21.64 2.61
CA TYR A 226 -7.52 -20.60 1.62
C TYR A 226 -8.67 -19.57 1.51
N ILE A 227 -9.92 -20.01 1.64
CA ILE A 227 -11.09 -19.11 1.71
C ILE A 227 -11.03 -18.26 2.98
N SER A 228 -10.70 -18.84 4.16
CA SER A 228 -10.44 -18.07 5.38
C SER A 228 -9.40 -16.99 5.17
N PHE A 229 -8.29 -17.33 4.54
CA PHE A 229 -7.23 -16.37 4.22
C PHE A 229 -7.73 -15.23 3.33
N LEU A 230 -8.51 -15.52 2.28
CA LEU A 230 -9.06 -14.50 1.40
C LEU A 230 -10.03 -13.56 2.13
N MET A 231 -10.85 -14.11 3.05
CA MET A 231 -11.77 -13.34 3.88
C MET A 231 -11.10 -12.61 5.04
N ASN A 232 -9.81 -12.86 5.30
CA ASN A 232 -9.10 -12.44 6.51
C ASN A 232 -9.85 -12.86 7.78
N ASP A 233 -10.33 -14.11 7.80
CA ASP A 233 -11.04 -14.70 8.93
C ASP A 233 -10.07 -15.57 9.75
N GLU A 234 -9.87 -15.24 11.02
CA GLU A 234 -8.94 -15.91 11.92
C GLU A 234 -9.57 -17.17 12.61
N ASN A 235 -10.83 -17.44 12.33
CA ASN A 235 -11.51 -18.61 12.92
C ASN A 235 -10.99 -19.91 12.31
N TYR A 236 -10.65 -20.88 13.17
CA TYR A 236 -10.24 -22.25 12.76
C TYR A 236 -11.47 -23.12 12.47
N VAL A 237 -12.23 -22.76 11.44
CA VAL A 237 -13.46 -23.45 11.03
C VAL A 237 -13.29 -24.10 9.67
N VAL A 238 -14.09 -25.13 9.38
CA VAL A 238 -14.17 -25.73 8.06
C VAL A 238 -15.41 -25.17 7.35
N TYR A 239 -15.21 -24.51 6.21
CA TYR A 239 -16.32 -24.03 5.40
C TYR A 239 -16.87 -25.13 4.51
N LYS A 240 -18.17 -25.24 4.44
CA LYS A 240 -18.91 -26.11 3.52
C LYS A 240 -19.73 -25.28 2.55
N PRO A 241 -19.56 -25.47 1.22
CA PRO A 241 -20.35 -24.73 0.25
C PRO A 241 -21.83 -25.15 0.32
N THR A 242 -22.71 -24.15 0.20
CA THR A 242 -24.18 -24.42 0.14
C THR A 242 -24.63 -24.83 -1.26
N GLU A 243 -23.90 -24.42 -2.28
CA GLU A 243 -24.22 -24.65 -3.68
C GLU A 243 -23.40 -25.83 -4.22
N SER A 244 -23.99 -26.65 -5.08
CA SER A 244 -23.27 -27.72 -5.78
C SER A 244 -22.51 -27.18 -6.98
N LEU A 245 -21.40 -27.85 -7.35
CA LEU A 245 -20.63 -27.52 -8.53
C LEU A 245 -21.46 -27.80 -9.79
N THR A 246 -21.64 -26.76 -10.61
CA THR A 246 -22.34 -26.89 -11.90
C THR A 246 -21.36 -26.67 -13.05
N VAL A 247 -21.47 -27.49 -14.11
CA VAL A 247 -20.66 -27.30 -15.32
C VAL A 247 -21.24 -26.14 -16.13
N LEU A 248 -20.47 -25.07 -16.25
CA LEU A 248 -20.82 -23.92 -17.10
C LEU A 248 -20.39 -24.19 -18.53
N SER A 249 -21.35 -24.19 -19.45
CA SER A 249 -21.09 -24.27 -20.89
C SER A 249 -20.75 -22.88 -21.42
N PHE A 250 -19.51 -22.65 -21.82
CA PHE A 250 -19.11 -21.39 -22.46
C PHE A 250 -19.01 -21.56 -23.98
N LYS A 251 -19.70 -20.71 -24.74
CA LYS A 251 -19.38 -20.51 -26.14
C LYS A 251 -18.10 -19.67 -26.25
N VAL A 252 -17.03 -20.29 -26.70
CA VAL A 252 -15.75 -19.61 -26.94
C VAL A 252 -15.89 -18.73 -28.19
N GLY A 253 -16.21 -17.45 -28.02
CA GLY A 253 -16.12 -16.44 -29.08
C GLY A 253 -14.73 -15.78 -29.09
N LYS A 254 -14.35 -15.12 -30.20
CA LYS A 254 -13.17 -14.23 -30.22
C LYS A 254 -13.38 -13.13 -29.18
N LYS A 255 -12.64 -13.21 -28.06
CA LYS A 255 -12.63 -12.15 -27.05
C LYS A 255 -11.62 -11.08 -27.46
N ILE A 256 -12.12 -9.91 -27.87
CA ILE A 256 -11.29 -8.72 -28.02
C ILE A 256 -11.00 -8.19 -26.62
N ILE A 257 -9.72 -7.97 -26.31
CA ILE A 257 -9.33 -7.35 -25.03
C ILE A 257 -9.82 -5.90 -25.06
N SER A 258 -10.62 -5.51 -24.09
CA SER A 258 -11.11 -4.15 -23.98
C SER A 258 -10.00 -3.19 -23.54
N GLU A 259 -9.77 -2.13 -24.29
CA GLU A 259 -8.88 -1.03 -23.89
C GLU A 259 -9.36 -0.33 -22.61
N ASN A 260 -10.62 -0.50 -22.26
CA ASN A 260 -11.21 0.05 -21.02
C ASN A 260 -10.86 -0.76 -19.77
N ARG A 261 -10.15 -1.87 -19.91
CA ARG A 261 -9.71 -2.69 -18.78
C ARG A 261 -8.83 -1.88 -17.81
N PRO A 262 -9.07 -1.93 -16.49
CA PRO A 262 -8.41 -1.05 -15.52
C PRO A 262 -6.89 -1.13 -15.54
N ASP A 263 -6.30 -2.31 -15.74
CA ASP A 263 -4.85 -2.49 -15.81
C ASP A 263 -4.23 -1.82 -17.06
N ILE A 264 -4.89 -1.93 -18.22
CA ILE A 264 -4.44 -1.29 -19.46
C ILE A 264 -4.49 0.24 -19.31
N LYS A 265 -5.61 0.78 -18.81
CA LYS A 265 -5.73 2.21 -18.51
C LYS A 265 -4.71 2.69 -17.47
N ALA A 266 -4.43 1.87 -16.45
CA ALA A 266 -3.43 2.21 -15.44
C ALA A 266 -2.04 2.34 -16.08
N MET A 267 -1.66 1.42 -16.98
CA MET A 267 -0.39 1.47 -17.72
C MET A 267 -0.31 2.70 -18.62
N GLN A 268 -1.38 3.04 -19.34
CA GLN A 268 -1.45 4.24 -20.15
C GLN A 268 -1.27 5.51 -19.31
N LEU A 269 -1.97 5.61 -18.17
CA LEU A 269 -1.80 6.75 -17.26
C LEU A 269 -0.41 6.82 -16.64
N ALA A 270 0.20 5.68 -16.33
CA ALA A 270 1.59 5.62 -15.87
C ALA A 270 2.54 6.16 -16.95
N SER A 271 2.36 5.76 -18.22
CA SER A 271 3.13 6.28 -19.35
C SER A 271 2.95 7.79 -19.52
N ASN A 272 1.72 8.33 -19.43
CA ASN A 272 1.44 9.76 -19.44
C ASN A 272 2.14 10.49 -18.27
N GLY A 273 2.25 9.84 -17.11
CA GLY A 273 3.02 10.33 -15.97
C GLY A 273 4.52 10.47 -16.29
N TYR A 274 5.12 9.44 -16.89
CA TYR A 274 6.53 9.48 -17.32
C TYR A 274 6.76 10.51 -18.42
N GLU A 275 5.83 10.69 -19.37
CA GLU A 275 5.89 11.76 -20.34
C GLU A 275 5.93 13.14 -19.67
N ALA A 276 5.05 13.35 -18.68
CA ALA A 276 5.01 14.61 -17.94
C ALA A 276 6.29 14.83 -17.13
N LEU A 277 6.90 13.80 -16.53
CA LEU A 277 8.20 13.91 -15.85
C LEU A 277 9.32 14.28 -16.82
N ASN A 278 9.35 13.68 -18.01
CA ASN A 278 10.31 14.05 -19.04
C ASN A 278 10.16 15.53 -19.47
N LYS A 279 8.92 15.98 -19.64
CA LYS A 279 8.63 17.41 -19.90
C LYS A 279 9.08 18.29 -18.72
N ALA A 280 8.83 17.88 -17.48
CA ALA A 280 9.28 18.60 -16.29
C ALA A 280 10.80 18.77 -16.27
N ASP A 281 11.56 17.72 -16.54
CA ASP A 281 13.01 17.78 -16.56
C ASP A 281 13.58 18.64 -17.70
N LYS A 282 12.87 18.74 -18.83
CA LYS A 282 13.20 19.69 -19.89
C LYS A 282 12.87 21.12 -19.47
N MET A 283 11.73 21.36 -18.79
CA MET A 283 11.35 22.69 -18.32
C MET A 283 12.24 23.20 -17.17
N ALA A 284 12.95 22.31 -16.49
CA ALA A 284 13.94 22.69 -15.46
C ALA A 284 15.15 23.50 -16.01
N PHE A 285 15.31 23.57 -17.34
CA PHE A 285 16.30 24.44 -17.97
C PHE A 285 15.83 25.89 -18.10
N LEU A 286 14.57 26.19 -17.86
CA LEU A 286 14.00 27.51 -17.92
C LEU A 286 14.11 28.25 -16.57
N PRO A 287 14.13 29.60 -16.57
CA PRO A 287 14.13 30.35 -15.32
C PRO A 287 12.83 30.19 -14.55
N ARG A 288 12.90 30.39 -13.23
CA ARG A 288 11.78 30.42 -12.30
C ARG A 288 11.61 31.84 -11.80
N LEU A 289 10.36 32.25 -11.58
CA LEU A 289 10.00 33.52 -10.98
C LEU A 289 9.25 33.26 -9.68
N ASN A 290 9.74 33.84 -8.59
CA ASN A 290 9.08 33.81 -7.28
C ASN A 290 8.86 35.25 -6.80
N ALA A 291 7.72 35.55 -6.22
CA ALA A 291 7.52 36.70 -5.37
C ALA A 291 7.84 36.31 -3.92
N PHE A 292 8.34 37.26 -3.16
CA PHE A 292 8.58 37.08 -1.74
C PHE A 292 8.21 38.34 -0.97
N GLY A 293 7.84 38.14 0.30
CA GLY A 293 7.63 39.23 1.23
C GLY A 293 8.04 38.78 2.65
N SER A 294 8.58 39.70 3.42
CA SER A 294 8.79 39.47 4.83
C SER A 294 8.33 40.67 5.66
N TYR A 295 7.89 40.37 6.87
CA TYR A 295 7.64 41.33 7.95
C TYR A 295 8.46 40.89 9.15
N GLU A 296 9.28 41.80 9.68
CA GLU A 296 10.22 41.49 10.75
C GLU A 296 10.00 42.44 11.91
N ILE A 297 9.99 41.89 13.13
CA ILE A 297 9.91 42.64 14.39
C ILE A 297 11.24 42.44 15.10
N TYR A 298 11.87 43.53 15.52
CA TYR A 298 13.18 43.54 16.14
C TYR A 298 13.12 44.03 17.59
N ASP A 299 13.77 43.30 18.47
CA ASP A 299 13.73 43.56 19.90
C ASP A 299 15.11 43.42 20.55
N SER A 300 15.37 44.21 21.62
CA SER A 300 16.52 44.02 22.49
C SER A 300 16.32 42.91 23.54
N LYS A 301 15.08 42.52 23.79
CA LYS A 301 14.65 41.42 24.67
C LYS A 301 13.56 40.60 23.96
N VAL A 302 13.33 39.39 24.43
CA VAL A 302 12.37 38.46 23.80
C VAL A 302 10.95 39.03 23.79
N PHE A 303 10.30 39.08 22.64
CA PHE A 303 8.89 39.40 22.39
C PHE A 303 8.39 40.77 22.97
N GLN A 304 9.12 41.85 22.70
CA GLN A 304 8.71 43.19 23.08
C GLN A 304 7.88 43.91 21.97
N GLY A 305 8.20 43.69 20.72
CA GLY A 305 7.49 44.28 19.57
C GLY A 305 7.83 45.75 19.30
N ASN A 306 9.06 46.19 19.60
CA ASN A 306 9.42 47.62 19.66
C ASN A 306 9.63 48.21 18.27
N ALA A 307 10.28 47.54 17.36
CA ALA A 307 10.63 48.01 16.02
C ALA A 307 10.23 47.01 14.96
N ASN A 308 9.94 47.47 13.75
CA ASN A 308 9.52 46.58 12.68
C ASN A 308 9.93 47.10 11.29
N GLY A 309 9.97 46.16 10.34
CA GLY A 309 10.23 46.48 8.95
C GLY A 309 9.62 45.45 8.02
N TYR A 310 9.48 45.80 6.74
CA TYR A 310 9.02 44.88 5.73
C TYR A 310 9.94 44.88 4.50
N LEU A 311 9.94 43.76 3.79
CA LEU A 311 10.60 43.63 2.51
C LEU A 311 9.65 42.91 1.56
N ILE A 312 9.44 43.49 0.35
CA ILE A 312 8.65 42.88 -0.72
C ILE A 312 9.46 42.92 -2.00
N GLY A 313 9.45 41.81 -2.76
CA GLY A 313 10.18 41.73 -3.99
C GLY A 313 9.78 40.55 -4.87
N ALA A 314 10.44 40.46 -6.01
CA ALA A 314 10.38 39.34 -6.90
C ALA A 314 11.79 38.91 -7.30
N GLN A 315 12.00 37.62 -7.48
CA GLN A 315 13.28 37.04 -7.83
C GLN A 315 13.13 36.11 -9.03
N ILE A 316 13.90 36.36 -10.08
CA ILE A 316 14.11 35.46 -11.19
C ILE A 316 15.38 34.67 -10.88
N SER A 317 15.25 33.35 -10.83
CA SER A 317 16.39 32.44 -10.67
C SER A 317 16.54 31.54 -11.90
N TRP A 318 17.76 31.48 -12.43
CA TRP A 318 18.09 30.68 -13.60
C TRP A 318 19.42 29.98 -13.38
N ASP A 319 19.34 28.67 -13.19
CA ASP A 319 20.51 27.83 -13.07
C ASP A 319 21.12 27.57 -14.46
N LEU A 320 22.13 28.30 -14.87
CA LEU A 320 22.76 28.15 -16.18
C LEU A 320 23.54 26.85 -16.30
N PHE A 321 24.27 26.46 -15.25
CA PHE A 321 25.08 25.23 -15.20
C PHE A 321 25.09 24.61 -13.80
N GLN A 322 24.80 23.32 -13.71
CA GLN A 322 24.85 22.51 -12.47
C GLN A 322 25.67 21.23 -12.69
N GLY A 323 26.81 21.36 -13.39
CA GLY A 323 27.50 20.18 -13.90
C GLY A 323 26.61 19.39 -14.90
N SER A 324 26.84 18.11 -15.05
CA SER A 324 26.03 17.27 -15.96
C SER A 324 24.69 16.79 -15.35
N LYS A 325 24.34 17.22 -14.13
CA LYS A 325 23.19 16.71 -13.36
C LYS A 325 21.87 16.84 -14.13
N ARG A 326 21.58 18.00 -14.73
CA ARG A 326 20.31 18.22 -15.47
C ARG A 326 20.24 17.42 -16.76
N PHE A 327 21.37 17.31 -17.48
CA PHE A 327 21.44 16.50 -18.71
C PHE A 327 21.20 15.03 -18.42
N GLY A 328 21.90 14.48 -17.41
CA GLY A 328 21.68 13.09 -16.98
C GLY A 328 20.24 12.81 -16.52
N LYS A 329 19.62 13.78 -15.81
CA LYS A 329 18.23 13.65 -15.36
C LYS A 329 17.24 13.65 -16.55
N ALA A 330 17.42 14.54 -17.52
CA ALA A 330 16.60 14.59 -18.73
C ALA A 330 16.78 13.32 -19.59
N GLN A 331 18.00 12.79 -19.69
CA GLN A 331 18.27 11.52 -20.36
C GLN A 331 17.60 10.36 -19.67
N LYS A 332 17.69 10.28 -18.33
CA LYS A 332 17.03 9.24 -17.52
C LYS A 332 15.52 9.26 -17.70
N SER A 333 14.89 10.43 -17.55
CA SER A 333 13.43 10.54 -17.65
C SER A 333 12.92 10.27 -19.07
N LYS A 334 13.72 10.56 -20.11
CA LYS A 334 13.43 10.16 -21.48
C LYS A 334 13.44 8.64 -21.65
N ALA A 335 14.47 7.96 -21.10
CA ALA A 335 14.58 6.50 -21.17
C ALA A 335 13.43 5.80 -20.40
N GLU A 336 13.05 6.34 -19.23
CA GLU A 336 11.91 5.83 -18.45
C GLU A 336 10.58 5.99 -19.19
N PHE A 337 10.39 7.10 -19.89
CA PHE A 337 9.22 7.31 -20.74
C PHE A 337 9.18 6.32 -21.91
N GLU A 338 10.28 6.16 -22.67
CA GLU A 338 10.32 5.17 -23.77
C GLU A 338 10.11 3.73 -23.26
N LYS A 339 10.71 3.36 -22.11
CA LYS A 339 10.44 2.08 -21.46
C LYS A 339 8.95 1.91 -21.12
N SER A 340 8.29 2.95 -20.65
CA SER A 340 6.86 2.87 -20.28
C SER A 340 5.94 2.64 -21.49
N LYS A 341 6.32 3.17 -22.66
CA LYS A 341 5.60 2.89 -23.92
C LYS A 341 5.73 1.45 -24.38
N LEU A 342 6.91 0.84 -24.16
CA LEU A 342 7.14 -0.56 -24.50
C LEU A 342 6.43 -1.53 -23.55
N ALA A 343 6.09 -1.07 -22.35
CA ALA A 343 5.36 -1.85 -21.35
C ALA A 343 3.83 -1.78 -21.54
N TYR A 344 3.34 -0.75 -22.22
CA TYR A 344 1.95 -0.56 -22.62
C TYR A 344 1.68 -1.26 -23.96
#